data_407f523c5567f196de5386a7271b6a43
#
_entry.id   407f523c5567f196de5386a7271b6a43
#
_cell.length_a   1.000
_cell.length_b   1.000
_cell.length_c   1.000
_cell.angle_alpha   90.00
_cell.angle_beta   90.00
_cell.angle_gamma   90.00
#
_symmetry.space_group_name_H-M   'P 1'
#
loop_
_entity.id
_entity.type
_entity.pdbx_description
1 polymer ?
#
loop_
_entity_poly.entity_id
_entity_poly.type
_entity_poly.pdbx_seq_one_letter_code
_entity_poly.pdbx_strand_id
1 'polypeptide(L)'
;MLFRSQFVPGHVHLKDLGQLVAREVERAGGVAKEFNTIAVDDGIAMGHDGMLYSLPSRDLIADSVEFMVNAHCADALVCISNCDKITPGMLMASLRLNIPVVFVSGGPMEAGKVNWNGAERHVDLIDAMIEAGDARNSDEQVAAMERSACPTCGSCSGMFTANSMNCLTEALGLALPGNGTVLATHADRKRLFVEAGHLIVDLARRYYEQNDESVLPRKDRKSTRLNSSH
;
A
#
# COMPACT_ATOMS: atom_id res chain seq x y z
N MET A 1 -11.90 -1.61 -0.21
CA MET A 1 -11.46 -0.21 -0.47
C MET A 1 -10.25 -0.25 -1.38
N LEU A 2 -10.26 0.56 -2.42
CA LEU A 2 -9.18 0.66 -3.39
C LEU A 2 -8.59 2.07 -3.31
N PHE A 3 -7.27 2.19 -3.27
CA PHE A 3 -6.62 3.46 -3.53
C PHE A 3 -6.16 3.51 -4.99
N ARG A 4 -6.68 4.45 -5.74
CA ARG A 4 -6.38 4.68 -7.15
C ARG A 4 -6.24 6.17 -7.42
N SER A 5 -5.15 6.57 -8.02
CA SER A 5 -4.95 7.92 -8.49
C SER A 5 -4.20 7.92 -9.82
N GLN A 6 -4.65 8.74 -10.76
CA GLN A 6 -3.91 9.01 -12.00
C GLN A 6 -2.77 10.01 -11.78
N PHE A 7 -2.81 10.74 -10.65
CA PHE A 7 -1.73 11.64 -10.25
C PHE A 7 -0.50 10.89 -9.69
N VAL A 8 -0.66 9.62 -9.31
CA VAL A 8 0.41 8.80 -8.73
C VAL A 8 0.76 7.68 -9.70
N PRO A 9 1.83 7.81 -10.50
CA PRO A 9 2.20 6.84 -11.54
C PRO A 9 2.41 5.42 -10.99
N GLY A 10 2.95 5.31 -9.78
CA GLY A 10 3.14 4.04 -9.09
C GLY A 10 1.86 3.27 -8.76
N HIS A 11 0.69 3.90 -8.90
CA HIS A 11 -0.62 3.32 -8.56
C HIS A 11 -1.48 2.92 -9.76
N VAL A 12 -0.99 3.07 -10.98
CA VAL A 12 -1.78 2.85 -12.20
C VAL A 12 -2.35 1.43 -12.31
N HIS A 13 -1.63 0.43 -11.79
CA HIS A 13 -2.02 -0.98 -11.80
C HIS A 13 -3.04 -1.35 -10.70
N LEU A 14 -3.25 -0.52 -9.69
CA LEU A 14 -4.10 -0.86 -8.53
C LEU A 14 -5.58 -1.03 -8.90
N LYS A 15 -6.05 -0.36 -9.96
CA LYS A 15 -7.42 -0.52 -10.43
C LYS A 15 -7.73 -1.97 -10.81
N ASP A 16 -6.88 -2.55 -11.64
CA ASP A 16 -7.08 -3.91 -12.15
C ASP A 16 -6.93 -4.94 -11.04
N LEU A 17 -6.01 -4.70 -10.11
CA LEU A 17 -5.83 -5.52 -8.92
C LEU A 17 -7.03 -5.43 -7.97
N GLY A 18 -7.62 -4.24 -7.80
CA GLY A 18 -8.85 -4.08 -7.02
C GLY A 18 -10.03 -4.82 -7.62
N GLN A 19 -10.19 -4.76 -8.94
CA GLN A 19 -11.20 -5.54 -9.65
C GLN A 19 -10.96 -7.06 -9.54
N LEU A 20 -9.70 -7.49 -9.45
CA LEU A 20 -9.37 -8.88 -9.18
C LEU A 20 -9.86 -9.29 -7.78
N VAL A 21 -9.55 -8.50 -6.75
CA VAL A 21 -10.06 -8.75 -5.38
C VAL A 21 -11.59 -8.80 -5.36
N ALA A 22 -12.26 -7.85 -6.01
CA ALA A 22 -13.72 -7.82 -6.05
C ALA A 22 -14.30 -9.13 -6.61
N ARG A 23 -13.77 -9.61 -7.73
CA ARG A 23 -14.18 -10.90 -8.30
C ARG A 23 -13.93 -12.08 -7.36
N GLU A 24 -12.81 -12.09 -6.64
CA GLU A 24 -12.49 -13.18 -5.73
C GLU A 24 -13.34 -13.14 -4.46
N VAL A 25 -13.69 -11.97 -3.96
CA VAL A 25 -14.68 -11.80 -2.88
C VAL A 25 -16.05 -12.35 -3.31
N GLU A 26 -16.51 -12.02 -4.53
CA GLU A 26 -17.78 -12.52 -5.07
C GLU A 26 -17.75 -14.04 -5.27
N ARG A 27 -16.66 -14.60 -5.77
CA ARG A 27 -16.47 -16.07 -5.87
C ARG A 27 -16.51 -16.78 -4.52
N ALA A 28 -16.02 -16.13 -3.47
CA ALA A 28 -16.07 -16.65 -2.11
C ALA A 28 -17.45 -16.48 -1.44
N GLY A 29 -18.42 -15.84 -2.12
CA GLY A 29 -19.79 -15.64 -1.67
C GLY A 29 -20.03 -14.34 -0.91
N GLY A 30 -19.11 -13.38 -1.01
CA GLY A 30 -19.28 -12.02 -0.51
C GLY A 30 -19.85 -11.06 -1.56
N VAL A 31 -20.07 -9.81 -1.16
CA VAL A 31 -20.46 -8.71 -2.05
C VAL A 31 -19.40 -7.62 -1.97
N ALA A 32 -18.69 -7.40 -3.06
CA ALA A 32 -17.64 -6.38 -3.10
C ALA A 32 -18.18 -5.03 -3.56
N LYS A 33 -17.83 -3.97 -2.83
CA LYS A 33 -18.07 -2.58 -3.20
C LYS A 33 -16.80 -1.78 -3.10
N GLU A 34 -16.45 -1.08 -4.16
CA GLU A 34 -15.22 -0.28 -4.24
C GLU A 34 -15.50 1.19 -3.92
N PHE A 35 -14.61 1.80 -3.18
CA PHE A 35 -14.49 3.25 -3.07
C PHE A 35 -13.03 3.66 -2.97
N ASN A 36 -12.71 4.89 -3.32
CA ASN A 36 -11.35 5.40 -3.33
C ASN A 36 -11.17 6.50 -2.28
N THR A 37 -9.97 6.58 -1.71
CA THR A 37 -9.53 7.73 -0.93
C THR A 37 -8.68 8.67 -1.78
N ILE A 38 -8.30 9.81 -1.22
CA ILE A 38 -7.30 10.70 -1.81
C ILE A 38 -5.89 10.10 -1.69
N ALA A 39 -4.96 10.59 -2.50
CA ALA A 39 -3.52 10.38 -2.34
C ALA A 39 -2.74 11.64 -2.62
N VAL A 40 -1.80 11.92 -1.75
CA VAL A 40 -0.69 12.82 -2.03
C VAL A 40 0.56 11.96 -2.15
N ASP A 41 1.25 12.04 -3.28
CA ASP A 41 2.50 11.34 -3.50
C ASP A 41 3.66 12.21 -3.00
N ASP A 42 4.37 11.73 -1.99
CA ASP A 42 5.51 12.45 -1.42
C ASP A 42 6.59 12.69 -2.46
N GLY A 43 6.88 11.71 -3.30
CA GLY A 43 7.92 11.82 -4.33
C GLY A 43 7.64 12.96 -5.34
N ILE A 44 6.37 13.18 -5.70
CA ILE A 44 5.96 14.28 -6.59
C ILE A 44 5.87 15.60 -5.83
N ALA A 45 5.39 15.59 -4.58
CA ALA A 45 5.19 16.80 -3.78
C ALA A 45 6.49 17.34 -3.17
N MET A 46 7.54 16.54 -3.12
CA MET A 46 8.83 16.88 -2.52
C MET A 46 9.47 18.07 -3.23
N GLY A 47 10.02 19.01 -2.46
CA GLY A 47 10.69 20.19 -3.01
C GLY A 47 9.78 21.41 -3.30
N HIS A 48 8.46 21.31 -3.06
CA HIS A 48 7.53 22.43 -3.17
C HIS A 48 6.43 22.39 -2.09
N ASP A 49 5.59 23.44 -2.00
CA ASP A 49 4.57 23.60 -0.97
C ASP A 49 3.51 22.48 -0.93
N GLY A 50 3.37 21.70 -1.98
CA GLY A 50 2.52 20.50 -2.02
C GLY A 50 2.84 19.48 -0.94
N MET A 51 4.09 19.44 -0.45
CA MET A 51 4.50 18.55 0.63
C MET A 51 3.80 18.85 1.96
N LEU A 52 3.31 20.06 2.18
CA LEU A 52 2.53 20.45 3.36
C LEU A 52 1.21 19.69 3.48
N TYR A 53 0.69 19.16 2.36
CA TYR A 53 -0.56 18.38 2.33
C TYR A 53 -0.34 16.88 2.54
N SER A 54 0.90 16.40 2.45
CA SER A 54 1.21 14.98 2.54
C SER A 54 0.88 14.41 3.92
N LEU A 55 1.51 14.89 4.97
CA LEU A 55 1.34 14.35 6.31
C LEU A 55 -0.10 14.46 6.84
N PRO A 56 -0.80 15.60 6.71
CA PRO A 56 -2.19 15.73 7.16
C PRO A 56 -3.16 14.80 6.41
N SER A 57 -2.82 14.37 5.19
CA SER A 57 -3.68 13.48 4.41
C SER A 57 -3.97 12.14 5.08
N ARG A 58 -3.11 11.67 6.00
CA ARG A 58 -3.36 10.44 6.77
C ARG A 58 -4.65 10.48 7.56
N ASP A 59 -4.89 11.59 8.27
CA ASP A 59 -6.08 11.75 9.08
C ASP A 59 -7.33 11.85 8.20
N LEU A 60 -7.25 12.64 7.11
CA LEU A 60 -8.33 12.76 6.15
C LEU A 60 -8.66 11.42 5.48
N ILE A 61 -7.66 10.62 5.14
CA ILE A 61 -7.85 9.25 4.62
C ILE A 61 -8.54 8.39 5.68
N ALA A 62 -8.06 8.40 6.92
CA ALA A 62 -8.64 7.63 8.00
C ALA A 62 -10.11 7.99 8.24
N ASP A 63 -10.41 9.27 8.30
CA ASP A 63 -11.77 9.79 8.48
C ASP A 63 -12.66 9.38 7.30
N SER A 64 -12.21 9.56 6.06
CA SER A 64 -13.00 9.20 4.88
C SER A 64 -13.35 7.71 4.83
N VAL A 65 -12.41 6.84 5.20
CA VAL A 65 -12.64 5.39 5.27
C VAL A 65 -13.63 5.05 6.38
N GLU A 66 -13.46 5.63 7.57
CA GLU A 66 -14.37 5.44 8.70
C GLU A 66 -15.80 5.87 8.35
N PHE A 67 -15.96 7.03 7.71
CA PHE A 67 -17.26 7.51 7.24
C PHE A 67 -17.91 6.56 6.24
N MET A 68 -17.18 6.15 5.21
CA MET A 68 -17.72 5.25 4.18
C MET A 68 -18.14 3.90 4.74
N VAL A 69 -17.32 3.31 5.59
CA VAL A 69 -17.58 1.98 6.17
C VAL A 69 -18.77 2.03 7.13
N ASN A 70 -18.80 3.01 8.04
CA ASN A 70 -19.89 3.12 9.02
C ASN A 70 -21.22 3.52 8.37
N ALA A 71 -21.20 4.49 7.43
CA ALA A 71 -22.42 4.95 6.76
C ALA A 71 -23.08 3.86 5.90
N HIS A 72 -22.30 2.93 5.37
CA HIS A 72 -22.80 1.84 4.52
C HIS A 72 -22.83 0.49 5.22
N CYS A 73 -22.54 0.45 6.53
CA CYS A 73 -22.56 -0.78 7.34
C CYS A 73 -21.77 -1.93 6.70
N ALA A 74 -20.55 -1.65 6.24
CA ALA A 74 -19.73 -2.69 5.63
C ALA A 74 -19.20 -3.66 6.70
N ASP A 75 -19.28 -4.97 6.42
CA ASP A 75 -18.91 -6.03 7.36
C ASP A 75 -17.40 -6.24 7.47
N ALA A 76 -16.66 -5.95 6.41
CA ALA A 76 -15.21 -6.19 6.34
C ALA A 76 -14.54 -5.24 5.35
N LEU A 77 -13.20 -5.15 5.42
CA LEU A 77 -12.44 -4.18 4.66
C LEU A 77 -11.19 -4.80 4.02
N VAL A 78 -11.04 -4.68 2.70
CA VAL A 78 -9.76 -4.93 2.02
C VAL A 78 -9.10 -3.59 1.73
N CYS A 79 -7.93 -3.36 2.31
CA CYS A 79 -7.15 -2.15 2.13
C CYS A 79 -6.09 -2.38 1.05
N ILE A 80 -6.25 -1.72 -0.10
CA ILE A 80 -5.29 -1.77 -1.20
C ILE A 80 -4.58 -0.42 -1.25
N SER A 81 -3.29 -0.40 -0.93
CA SER A 81 -2.49 0.81 -0.85
C SER A 81 -1.08 0.56 -1.35
N ASN A 82 -0.37 1.61 -1.73
CA ASN A 82 0.99 1.50 -2.20
C ASN A 82 1.83 2.76 -1.97
N CYS A 83 1.40 3.65 -1.09
CA CYS A 83 2.09 4.91 -0.83
C CYS A 83 2.19 5.20 0.67
N ASP A 84 3.12 6.07 1.03
CA ASP A 84 3.61 6.30 2.39
C ASP A 84 2.60 6.92 3.36
N LYS A 85 1.65 7.73 2.90
CA LYS A 85 0.61 8.31 3.77
C LYS A 85 -0.71 7.55 3.72
N ILE A 86 -0.97 6.84 2.63
CA ILE A 86 -2.22 6.10 2.43
C ILE A 86 -2.26 4.84 3.30
N THR A 87 -1.20 4.04 3.31
CA THR A 87 -1.14 2.83 4.13
C THR A 87 -1.34 3.13 5.61
N PRO A 88 -0.63 4.10 6.24
CA PRO A 88 -0.88 4.45 7.64
C PRO A 88 -2.27 5.07 7.86
N GLY A 89 -2.81 5.86 6.93
CA GLY A 89 -4.18 6.38 7.03
C GLY A 89 -5.22 5.26 7.06
N MET A 90 -5.10 4.29 6.17
CA MET A 90 -5.95 3.09 6.16
C MET A 90 -5.77 2.23 7.43
N LEU A 91 -4.54 2.13 7.93
CA LEU A 91 -4.26 1.41 9.17
C LEU A 91 -4.92 2.10 10.37
N MET A 92 -4.88 3.42 10.45
CA MET A 92 -5.60 4.19 11.47
C MET A 92 -7.10 3.91 11.41
N ALA A 93 -7.70 3.97 10.21
CA ALA A 93 -9.12 3.65 10.00
C ALA A 93 -9.47 2.22 10.45
N SER A 94 -8.67 1.23 10.06
CA SER A 94 -8.92 -0.17 10.41
C SER A 94 -8.91 -0.40 11.92
N LEU A 95 -8.07 0.34 12.65
CA LEU A 95 -8.01 0.29 14.11
C LEU A 95 -9.20 1.01 14.79
N ARG A 96 -9.72 2.07 14.17
CA ARG A 96 -10.92 2.78 14.65
C ARG A 96 -12.17 1.92 14.45
N LEU A 97 -12.34 1.38 13.26
CA LEU A 97 -13.47 0.54 12.86
C LEU A 97 -13.53 -0.79 13.62
N ASN A 98 -12.40 -1.43 13.80
CA ASN A 98 -12.26 -2.73 14.47
C ASN A 98 -13.20 -3.83 13.92
N ILE A 99 -13.28 -3.90 12.61
CA ILE A 99 -13.93 -4.98 11.84
C ILE A 99 -12.86 -5.85 11.17
N PRO A 100 -13.18 -7.03 10.63
CA PRO A 100 -12.23 -7.84 9.86
C PRO A 100 -11.59 -7.04 8.73
N VAL A 101 -10.25 -7.08 8.63
CA VAL A 101 -9.49 -6.33 7.64
C VAL A 101 -8.33 -7.13 7.08
N VAL A 102 -8.07 -6.99 5.80
CA VAL A 102 -6.88 -7.50 5.11
C VAL A 102 -6.21 -6.36 4.35
N PHE A 103 -4.91 -6.20 4.54
CA PHE A 103 -4.08 -5.33 3.72
C PHE A 103 -3.44 -6.12 2.59
N VAL A 104 -3.48 -5.58 1.39
CA VAL A 104 -2.73 -6.08 0.24
C VAL A 104 -2.14 -4.91 -0.54
N SER A 105 -0.83 -4.81 -0.58
CA SER A 105 -0.15 -3.71 -1.28
C SER A 105 0.01 -4.02 -2.77
N GLY A 106 0.11 -2.95 -3.57
CA GLY A 106 0.45 -3.08 -4.98
C GLY A 106 1.88 -3.59 -5.23
N GLY A 107 2.70 -3.63 -4.22
CA GLY A 107 4.10 -4.06 -4.26
C GLY A 107 5.09 -2.95 -4.60
N PRO A 108 6.37 -3.13 -4.25
CA PRO A 108 7.44 -2.22 -4.65
C PRO A 108 7.74 -2.34 -6.15
N MET A 109 8.22 -1.23 -6.74
CA MET A 109 8.75 -1.25 -8.10
C MET A 109 10.12 -1.93 -8.15
N GLU A 110 10.56 -2.26 -9.35
CA GLU A 110 11.91 -2.75 -9.59
C GLU A 110 12.94 -1.64 -9.33
N ALA A 111 14.15 -2.03 -8.92
CA ALA A 111 15.26 -1.09 -8.82
C ALA A 111 15.64 -0.56 -10.21
N GLY A 112 15.88 0.74 -10.29
CA GLY A 112 16.36 1.39 -11.51
C GLY A 112 17.77 0.96 -11.84
N LYS A 113 18.13 1.06 -13.12
CA LYS A 113 19.47 0.81 -13.62
C LYS A 113 19.84 1.86 -14.65
N VAL A 114 21.02 2.44 -14.52
CA VAL A 114 21.55 3.44 -15.44
C VAL A 114 23.00 3.14 -15.74
N ASN A 115 23.45 3.44 -16.97
CA ASN A 115 24.88 3.49 -17.25
C ASN A 115 25.42 4.86 -16.80
N TRP A 116 26.19 4.85 -15.73
CA TRP A 116 26.75 6.05 -15.13
C TRP A 116 28.27 6.03 -15.22
N ASN A 117 28.83 6.96 -15.96
CA ASN A 117 30.29 7.05 -16.20
C ASN A 117 30.92 5.74 -16.72
N GLY A 118 30.21 5.01 -17.57
CA GLY A 118 30.69 3.77 -18.19
C GLY A 118 30.50 2.50 -17.38
N ALA A 119 29.81 2.57 -16.23
CA ALA A 119 29.46 1.41 -15.40
C ALA A 119 27.93 1.35 -15.15
N GLU A 120 27.38 0.13 -15.08
CA GLU A 120 26.00 -0.05 -14.64
C GLU A 120 25.90 0.25 -13.14
N ARG A 121 24.96 1.13 -12.78
CA ARG A 121 24.64 1.50 -11.40
C ARG A 121 23.17 1.24 -11.15
N HIS A 122 22.85 0.62 -10.00
CA HIS A 122 21.49 0.57 -9.47
C HIS A 122 21.14 1.90 -8.85
N VAL A 123 19.93 2.39 -9.13
CA VAL A 123 19.50 3.73 -8.71
C VAL A 123 18.05 3.71 -8.25
N ASP A 124 17.75 4.65 -7.38
CA ASP A 124 16.40 4.91 -6.88
C ASP A 124 16.05 6.42 -6.94
N LEU A 125 14.90 6.79 -6.39
CA LEU A 125 14.44 8.18 -6.36
C LEU A 125 15.45 9.12 -5.68
N ILE A 126 16.08 8.68 -4.60
CA ILE A 126 17.02 9.52 -3.85
C ILE A 126 18.30 9.75 -4.65
N ASP A 127 18.79 8.73 -5.35
CA ASP A 127 19.91 8.89 -6.28
C ASP A 127 19.61 9.95 -7.34
N ALA A 128 18.41 9.91 -7.94
CA ALA A 128 18.02 10.90 -8.95
C ALA A 128 17.97 12.31 -8.37
N MET A 129 17.46 12.49 -7.15
CA MET A 129 17.42 13.79 -6.48
C MET A 129 18.83 14.34 -6.15
N ILE A 130 19.73 13.48 -5.68
CA ILE A 130 21.12 13.84 -5.38
C ILE A 130 21.84 14.28 -6.66
N GLU A 131 21.74 13.48 -7.70
CA GLU A 131 22.44 13.76 -8.97
C GLU A 131 21.86 15.01 -9.69
N ALA A 132 20.55 15.25 -9.58
CA ALA A 132 19.93 16.48 -10.09
C ALA A 132 20.40 17.75 -9.33
N GLY A 133 20.76 17.62 -8.07
CA GLY A 133 21.31 18.73 -7.27
C GLY A 133 22.81 18.98 -7.47
N ASP A 134 23.52 18.09 -8.14
CA ASP A 134 24.98 18.23 -8.37
C ASP A 134 25.25 19.03 -9.65
N ALA A 135 25.72 20.26 -9.50
CA ALA A 135 26.04 21.16 -10.61
C ALA A 135 27.18 20.67 -11.54
N ARG A 136 27.84 19.55 -11.19
CA ARG A 136 28.86 18.93 -12.04
C ARG A 136 28.27 18.02 -13.11
N ASN A 137 27.01 17.60 -12.95
CA ASN A 137 26.34 16.74 -13.91
C ASN A 137 25.77 17.55 -15.07
N SER A 138 25.84 16.99 -16.27
CA SER A 138 25.16 17.59 -17.44
C SER A 138 23.67 17.30 -17.43
N ASP A 139 22.89 18.11 -18.14
CA ASP A 139 21.44 17.90 -18.30
C ASP A 139 21.11 16.51 -18.87
N GLU A 140 21.96 15.98 -19.78
CA GLU A 140 21.78 14.64 -20.34
C GLU A 140 21.99 13.55 -19.27
N GLN A 141 22.96 13.73 -18.37
CA GLN A 141 23.21 12.81 -17.27
C GLN A 141 22.02 12.81 -16.29
N VAL A 142 21.58 13.99 -15.89
CA VAL A 142 20.39 14.14 -15.00
C VAL A 142 19.16 13.50 -15.65
N ALA A 143 18.88 13.79 -16.91
CA ALA A 143 17.75 13.22 -17.63
C ALA A 143 17.85 11.68 -17.80
N ALA A 144 19.04 11.12 -17.92
CA ALA A 144 19.25 9.67 -17.95
C ALA A 144 18.97 9.04 -16.58
N MET A 145 19.38 9.69 -15.48
CA MET A 145 19.10 9.28 -14.11
C MET A 145 17.60 9.28 -13.82
N GLU A 146 16.92 10.39 -14.11
CA GLU A 146 15.47 10.55 -13.91
C GLU A 146 14.64 9.48 -14.62
N ARG A 147 14.98 9.18 -15.88
CA ARG A 147 14.29 8.14 -16.66
C ARG A 147 14.52 6.73 -16.14
N SER A 148 15.59 6.52 -15.39
CA SER A 148 16.02 5.18 -14.94
C SER A 148 15.64 4.86 -13.51
N ALA A 149 15.50 5.88 -12.65
CA ALA A 149 15.38 5.69 -11.20
C ALA A 149 14.07 5.03 -10.77
N CYS A 150 12.96 5.23 -11.51
CA CYS A 150 11.64 4.70 -11.20
C CYS A 150 11.03 3.96 -12.41
N PRO A 151 11.56 2.76 -12.76
CA PRO A 151 11.32 2.16 -14.08
C PRO A 151 9.95 1.50 -14.26
N THR A 152 9.26 1.13 -13.16
CA THR A 152 8.00 0.36 -13.22
C THR A 152 6.91 0.97 -12.35
N CYS A 153 5.70 0.40 -12.42
CA CYS A 153 4.67 0.68 -11.43
C CYS A 153 5.06 0.06 -10.06
N GLY A 154 4.46 0.57 -9.00
CA GLY A 154 4.74 0.10 -7.63
C GLY A 154 5.08 1.25 -6.69
N SER A 155 5.27 0.95 -5.42
CA SER A 155 5.88 1.89 -4.47
C SER A 155 7.36 2.08 -4.79
N CYS A 156 8.02 3.04 -4.15
CA CYS A 156 9.46 3.25 -4.34
C CYS A 156 10.25 1.95 -4.25
N SER A 157 11.31 1.82 -5.05
CA SER A 157 12.18 0.62 -5.07
C SER A 157 12.97 0.41 -3.77
N GLY A 158 13.23 1.49 -3.03
CA GLY A 158 13.92 1.44 -1.73
C GLY A 158 13.00 1.12 -0.55
N MET A 159 13.57 0.80 0.60
CA MET A 159 12.86 0.60 1.87
C MET A 159 12.50 1.96 2.51
N PHE A 160 11.82 2.82 1.75
CA PHE A 160 11.27 4.07 2.24
C PHE A 160 9.93 3.82 2.97
N THR A 161 9.21 4.88 3.32
CA THR A 161 8.01 4.76 4.17
C THR A 161 6.95 3.83 3.58
N ALA A 162 6.70 3.87 2.28
CA ALA A 162 5.69 3.01 1.64
C ALA A 162 6.00 1.53 1.84
N ASN A 163 7.23 1.09 1.54
CA ASN A 163 7.63 -0.31 1.73
C ASN A 163 7.73 -0.68 3.21
N SER A 164 8.23 0.21 4.06
CA SER A 164 8.26 0.00 5.52
C SER A 164 6.85 -0.22 6.07
N MET A 165 5.87 0.56 5.63
CA MET A 165 4.47 0.40 6.05
C MET A 165 3.84 -0.89 5.51
N ASN A 166 4.18 -1.30 4.29
CA ASN A 166 3.71 -2.57 3.72
C ASN A 166 4.29 -3.78 4.48
N CYS A 167 5.57 -3.73 4.86
CA CYS A 167 6.19 -4.73 5.75
C CYS A 167 5.60 -4.69 7.16
N LEU A 168 5.28 -3.50 7.67
CA LEU A 168 4.66 -3.36 8.98
C LEU A 168 3.27 -4.00 9.03
N THR A 169 2.43 -3.84 8.01
CA THR A 169 1.11 -4.50 7.97
C THR A 169 1.25 -6.03 7.96
N GLU A 170 2.29 -6.56 7.35
CA GLU A 170 2.63 -7.99 7.39
C GLU A 170 3.08 -8.42 8.80
N ALA A 171 4.01 -7.68 9.40
CA ALA A 171 4.50 -7.95 10.76
C ALA A 171 3.41 -7.84 11.85
N LEU A 172 2.38 -7.04 11.59
CA LEU A 172 1.21 -6.91 12.44
C LEU A 172 0.15 -8.02 12.24
N GLY A 173 0.36 -8.94 11.29
CA GLY A 173 -0.61 -9.98 10.96
C GLY A 173 -1.84 -9.48 10.21
N LEU A 174 -1.78 -8.28 9.62
CA LEU A 174 -2.89 -7.67 8.86
C LEU A 174 -2.76 -7.86 7.35
N ALA A 175 -1.64 -8.41 6.88
CA ALA A 175 -1.37 -8.70 5.48
C ALA A 175 -0.80 -10.11 5.31
N LEU A 176 -0.91 -10.64 4.11
CA LEU A 176 -0.33 -11.93 3.74
C LEU A 176 1.20 -11.86 3.67
N PRO A 177 1.92 -12.96 3.96
CA PRO A 177 3.37 -13.04 3.79
C PRO A 177 3.81 -12.69 2.37
N GLY A 178 4.83 -11.85 2.25
CA GLY A 178 5.32 -11.34 0.97
C GLY A 178 4.66 -10.03 0.53
N ASN A 179 3.74 -9.48 1.34
CA ASN A 179 3.04 -8.23 1.03
C ASN A 179 4.00 -7.06 0.78
N GLY A 180 5.05 -6.92 1.59
CA GLY A 180 6.02 -5.84 1.48
C GLY A 180 7.19 -6.12 0.52
N THR A 181 7.40 -7.36 0.09
CA THR A 181 8.64 -7.78 -0.59
C THR A 181 8.47 -8.29 -2.01
N VAL A 182 7.30 -8.83 -2.37
CA VAL A 182 7.03 -9.26 -3.75
C VAL A 182 6.87 -8.03 -4.63
N LEU A 183 7.61 -7.96 -5.74
CA LEU A 183 7.56 -6.82 -6.67
C LEU A 183 6.17 -6.65 -7.29
N ALA A 184 5.82 -5.42 -7.65
CA ALA A 184 4.56 -5.09 -8.33
C ALA A 184 4.41 -5.81 -9.68
N THR A 185 5.52 -6.03 -10.37
CA THR A 185 5.62 -6.69 -11.68
C THR A 185 5.70 -8.21 -11.59
N HIS A 186 5.93 -8.79 -10.39
CA HIS A 186 6.09 -10.23 -10.24
C HIS A 186 4.74 -10.98 -10.32
N ALA A 187 4.76 -12.17 -10.92
CA ALA A 187 3.54 -12.99 -11.08
C ALA A 187 2.83 -13.30 -9.75
N ASP A 188 3.60 -13.55 -8.69
CA ASP A 188 3.06 -13.83 -7.35
C ASP A 188 2.32 -12.66 -6.72
N ARG A 189 2.51 -11.43 -7.21
CA ARG A 189 1.74 -10.28 -6.73
C ARG A 189 0.23 -10.49 -6.94
N LYS A 190 -0.18 -10.99 -8.09
CA LYS A 190 -1.59 -11.32 -8.37
C LYS A 190 -2.14 -12.39 -7.44
N ARG A 191 -1.32 -13.39 -7.08
CA ARG A 191 -1.70 -14.45 -6.14
C ARG A 191 -2.09 -13.86 -4.77
N LEU A 192 -1.33 -12.91 -4.25
CA LEU A 192 -1.65 -12.25 -2.97
C LEU A 192 -3.02 -11.54 -3.01
N PHE A 193 -3.40 -10.96 -4.14
CA PHE A 193 -4.71 -10.32 -4.31
C PHE A 193 -5.85 -11.34 -4.36
N VAL A 194 -5.64 -12.48 -5.02
CA VAL A 194 -6.60 -13.60 -5.02
C VAL A 194 -6.81 -14.12 -3.60
N GLU A 195 -5.71 -14.42 -2.90
CA GLU A 195 -5.74 -14.92 -1.52
C GLU A 195 -6.39 -13.91 -0.56
N ALA A 196 -6.12 -12.61 -0.72
CA ALA A 196 -6.73 -11.57 0.11
C ALA A 196 -8.26 -11.51 -0.09
N GLY A 197 -8.75 -11.69 -1.32
CA GLY A 197 -10.18 -11.72 -1.62
C GLY A 197 -10.90 -12.89 -0.94
N HIS A 198 -10.30 -14.07 -0.92
CA HIS A 198 -10.85 -15.24 -0.22
C HIS A 198 -10.72 -15.08 1.31
N LEU A 199 -9.57 -14.64 1.79
CA LEU A 199 -9.28 -14.49 3.21
C LEU A 199 -10.25 -13.51 3.89
N ILE A 200 -10.58 -12.38 3.27
CA ILE A 200 -11.48 -11.41 3.89
C ILE A 200 -12.87 -11.98 4.14
N VAL A 201 -13.37 -12.81 3.23
CA VAL A 201 -14.68 -13.48 3.38
C VAL A 201 -14.61 -14.52 4.49
N ASP A 202 -13.51 -15.27 4.61
CA ASP A 202 -13.30 -16.21 5.71
C ASP A 202 -13.24 -15.50 7.06
N LEU A 203 -12.47 -14.41 7.17
CA LEU A 203 -12.39 -13.62 8.40
C LEU A 203 -13.75 -13.04 8.81
N ALA A 204 -14.54 -12.56 7.85
CA ALA A 204 -15.89 -12.07 8.11
C ALA A 204 -16.80 -13.18 8.64
N ARG A 205 -16.80 -14.38 8.02
CA ARG A 205 -17.55 -15.53 8.51
C ARG A 205 -17.12 -15.95 9.93
N ARG A 206 -15.85 -16.03 10.20
CA ARG A 206 -15.32 -16.35 11.52
C ARG A 206 -15.81 -15.35 12.57
N TYR A 207 -15.79 -14.08 12.26
CA TYR A 207 -16.24 -13.05 13.18
C TYR A 207 -17.75 -13.10 13.41
N TYR A 208 -18.56 -13.05 12.34
CA TYR A 208 -20.01 -12.91 12.47
C TYR A 208 -20.76 -14.21 12.74
N GLU A 209 -20.30 -15.34 12.21
CA GLU A 209 -20.98 -16.64 12.34
C GLU A 209 -20.41 -17.47 13.49
N GLN A 210 -19.11 -17.36 13.79
CA GLN A 210 -18.42 -18.17 14.79
C GLN A 210 -18.06 -17.37 16.06
N ASN A 211 -18.35 -16.07 16.10
CA ASN A 211 -17.99 -15.15 17.18
C ASN A 211 -16.48 -15.14 17.50
N ASP A 212 -15.64 -15.34 16.48
CA ASP A 212 -14.19 -15.34 16.61
C ASP A 212 -13.64 -13.91 16.57
N GLU A 213 -13.52 -13.30 17.75
CA GLU A 213 -12.99 -11.94 17.87
C GLU A 213 -11.45 -11.86 17.68
N SER A 214 -10.74 -13.00 17.56
CA SER A 214 -9.29 -13.01 17.33
C SER A 214 -8.91 -12.42 15.97
N VAL A 215 -9.85 -12.40 15.02
CA VAL A 215 -9.66 -11.85 13.68
C VAL A 215 -9.72 -10.32 13.63
N LEU A 216 -10.09 -9.66 14.73
CA LEU A 216 -10.22 -8.20 14.77
C LEU A 216 -8.86 -7.50 14.98
N PRO A 217 -8.59 -6.38 14.28
CA PRO A 217 -7.30 -5.70 14.34
C PRO A 217 -6.84 -5.29 15.73
N ARG A 218 -7.74 -4.78 16.57
CA ARG A 218 -7.39 -4.35 17.93
C ARG A 218 -7.26 -5.50 18.92
N LYS A 219 -8.02 -6.55 18.76
CA LYS A 219 -8.03 -7.66 19.71
C LYS A 219 -6.82 -8.56 19.52
N ASP A 220 -6.44 -8.82 18.29
CA ASP A 220 -5.21 -9.52 17.98
C ASP A 220 -3.99 -8.87 18.65
N ARG A 221 -3.93 -7.54 18.64
CA ARG A 221 -2.85 -6.81 19.31
C ARG A 221 -2.88 -6.92 20.83
N LYS A 222 -4.05 -6.99 21.44
CA LYS A 222 -4.16 -7.18 22.89
C LYS A 222 -3.75 -8.59 23.29
N SER A 223 -4.20 -9.60 22.55
CA SER A 223 -3.85 -11.00 22.81
C SER A 223 -2.35 -11.25 22.61
N THR A 224 -1.75 -10.68 21.57
CA THR A 224 -0.30 -10.78 21.31
C THR A 224 0.51 -10.11 22.44
N ARG A 225 0.07 -8.96 22.96
CA ARG A 225 0.73 -8.32 24.10
C ARG A 225 0.57 -9.11 25.40
N LEU A 226 -0.58 -9.70 25.64
CA LEU A 226 -0.82 -10.52 26.82
C LEU A 226 -0.05 -11.85 26.77
N ASN A 227 0.10 -12.43 25.58
CA ASN A 227 0.87 -13.65 25.38
C ASN A 227 2.38 -13.42 25.39
N SER A 228 2.86 -12.22 25.13
CA SER A 228 4.29 -11.87 25.24
C SER A 228 4.73 -11.45 26.64
N SER A 229 3.79 -11.36 27.60
CA SER A 229 4.07 -11.02 29.00
C SER A 229 4.04 -12.22 29.95
N HIS A 230 4.05 -13.45 29.38
CA HIS A 230 4.18 -14.70 30.16
C HIS A 230 5.46 -15.45 29.82
#